data_32800235cfef4833b7d82f1c8d847dc6
#
_entry.id   32800235cfef4833b7d82f1c8d847dc6
#
_cell.length_a   1.000
_cell.length_b   1.000
_cell.length_c   1.000
_cell.angle_alpha   90.00
_cell.angle_beta   90.00
_cell.angle_gamma   90.00
#
_symmetry.space_group_name_H-M   'P 1'
#
loop_
_entity.id
_entity.type
_entity.pdbx_description
1 polymer ?
#
loop_
_entity_poly.entity_id
_entity_poly.type
_entity_poly.pdbx_seq_one_letter_code
_entity_poly.pdbx_strand_id
1 'polypeptide(L)' 'MDFTALDFETANYNPNSACAIGLVKVRNGGIADTMYSLIKPPTDYFRPDFIEIHGIDSEMVADAPSFID' A
#
# COMPACT_ATOMS: atom_id res chain seq x y z
N MET A 1 -16.30 -19.20 -4.03
CA MET A 1 -14.90 -19.02 -4.47
C MET A 1 -14.12 -18.33 -3.36
N ASP A 2 -12.97 -18.87 -3.06
CA ASP A 2 -12.11 -18.31 -2.00
C ASP A 2 -10.84 -17.77 -2.65
N PHE A 3 -10.48 -16.54 -2.31
CA PHE A 3 -9.24 -15.94 -2.82
C PHE A 3 -8.81 -14.79 -1.92
N THR A 4 -7.57 -14.36 -2.11
CA THR A 4 -7.03 -13.16 -1.47
C THR A 4 -6.61 -12.19 -2.58
N ALA A 5 -7.13 -10.98 -2.54
CA ALA A 5 -6.74 -9.90 -3.44
C ALA A 5 -5.73 -8.99 -2.74
N LEU A 6 -4.71 -8.59 -3.49
CA LEU A 6 -3.66 -7.68 -3.04
C LEU A 6 -3.71 -6.42 -3.89
N ASP A 7 -3.53 -5.27 -3.25
CA ASP A 7 -3.41 -4.00 -3.96
C ASP A 7 -2.30 -3.17 -3.31
N PHE A 8 -1.47 -2.54 -4.12
CA PHE A 8 -0.38 -1.67 -3.66
C PHE A 8 -0.57 -0.25 -4.16
N GLU A 9 -0.24 0.71 -3.32
CA GLU A 9 -0.04 2.09 -3.73
C GLU A 9 1.45 2.39 -3.74
N THR A 10 1.92 3.16 -4.72
CA THR A 10 3.34 3.47 -4.87
C THR A 10 3.58 4.98 -4.78
N ALA A 11 4.78 5.35 -4.32
CA ALA A 11 5.18 6.75 -4.18
C ALA A 11 5.57 7.38 -5.52
N ASN A 12 6.14 6.58 -6.42
CA ASN A 12 6.62 7.02 -7.73
C ASN A 12 6.69 5.84 -8.69
N TYR A 13 7.29 6.01 -9.86
CA TYR A 13 7.38 4.95 -10.87
C TYR A 13 8.38 3.84 -10.56
N ASN A 14 9.20 3.99 -9.50
CA ASN A 14 10.13 2.94 -9.10
C ASN A 14 9.35 1.78 -8.50
N PRO A 15 9.56 0.52 -8.96
CA PRO A 15 8.85 -0.63 -8.38
C PRO A 15 9.07 -0.83 -6.88
N ASN A 16 10.17 -0.30 -6.33
CA ASN A 16 10.47 -0.40 -4.90
C ASN A 16 9.81 0.71 -4.07
N SER A 17 8.91 1.50 -4.65
CA SER A 17 8.33 2.65 -3.96
C SER A 17 6.97 2.36 -3.32
N ALA A 18 6.64 1.11 -3.03
CA ALA A 18 5.37 0.77 -2.37
C ALA A 18 5.24 1.50 -1.04
N CYS A 19 4.14 2.22 -0.85
CA CYS A 19 3.87 3.01 0.35
C CYS A 19 2.62 2.57 1.10
N ALA A 20 1.85 1.66 0.53
CA ALA A 20 0.70 1.04 1.19
C ALA A 20 0.37 -0.30 0.54
N ILE A 21 -0.22 -1.18 1.34
CA ILE A 21 -0.72 -2.46 0.87
C ILE A 21 -2.12 -2.70 1.43
N GLY A 22 -3.03 -3.14 0.57
CA GLY A 22 -4.36 -3.60 0.96
C GLY A 22 -4.53 -5.07 0.67
N LEU A 23 -5.18 -5.78 1.59
CA LEU A 23 -5.50 -7.19 1.47
C LEU A 23 -7.00 -7.37 1.67
N VAL A 24 -7.62 -8.17 0.81
CA VAL A 24 -9.02 -8.56 0.97
C VAL A 24 -9.11 -10.07 0.85
N LYS A 25 -9.62 -10.73 1.89
CA LYS A 25 -9.89 -12.17 1.85
C LYS A 25 -11.37 -12.39 1.52
N VAL A 26 -11.60 -13.20 0.50
CA VAL A 26 -12.95 -13.56 0.06
C VAL A 26 -13.14 -15.06 0.30
N ARG A 27 -14.25 -15.41 0.97
CA ARG A 27 -14.64 -16.80 1.21
C ARG A 27 -16.12 -16.97 0.89
N ASN A 28 -16.43 -18.02 0.17
CA ASN A 28 -17.82 -18.35 -0.21
C ASN A 28 -18.53 -17.17 -0.90
N GLY A 29 -17.77 -16.39 -1.69
CA GLY A 29 -18.30 -15.24 -2.42
C GLY A 29 -18.52 -13.98 -1.59
N GLY A 30 -18.17 -13.99 -0.28
CA GLY A 30 -18.28 -12.83 0.59
C GLY A 30 -16.95 -12.40 1.18
N ILE A 31 -16.83 -11.12 1.54
CA ILE A 31 -15.62 -10.58 2.17
C ILE A 31 -15.53 -11.13 3.60
N ALA A 32 -14.47 -11.91 3.86
CA ALA A 32 -14.24 -12.52 5.18
C ALA A 32 -13.35 -11.64 6.06
N ASP A 33 -12.40 -10.91 5.46
CA ASP A 33 -11.45 -10.09 6.21
C ASP A 33 -10.80 -9.06 5.29
N THR A 34 -10.40 -7.93 5.86
CA THR A 34 -9.66 -6.89 5.15
C THR A 34 -8.51 -6.42 6.01
N MET A 35 -7.39 -6.05 5.38
CA MET A 35 -6.24 -5.46 6.05
C MET A 35 -5.70 -4.32 5.19
N TYR A 36 -5.28 -3.25 5.85
CA TYR A 36 -4.62 -2.14 5.18
C TYR A 36 -3.45 -1.68 6.04
N SER A 37 -2.30 -1.46 5.42
CA SER A 37 -1.12 -0.97 6.13
C SER A 37 -0.34 0.01 5.27
N LEU A 38 0.13 1.09 5.87
CA LEU A 38 1.12 1.95 5.27
C LEU A 38 2.48 1.26 5.31
N ILE A 39 3.32 1.56 4.33
CA ILE A 39 4.68 1.02 4.21
C ILE A 39 5.62 2.20 4.04
N LYS A 40 6.76 2.17 4.74
CA LYS A 40 7.81 3.15 4.51
C LYS A 40 8.70 2.68 3.36
N PRO A 41 8.61 3.32 2.17
CA PRO A 41 9.45 2.92 1.05
C PRO A 41 10.90 3.37 1.27
N PRO A 42 11.88 2.74 0.58
CA PRO A 42 13.29 3.14 0.69
C PRO A 42 13.62 4.44 -0.04
N THR A 43 12.64 5.28 -0.29
CA THR A 43 12.79 6.56 -0.97
C THR A 43 11.94 7.61 -0.26
N ASP A 44 12.43 8.84 -0.22
CA ASP A 44 11.65 9.99 0.27
C ASP A 44 10.91 10.70 -0.86
N TYR A 45 11.12 10.27 -2.11
CA TYR A 45 10.51 10.92 -3.24
C TYR A 45 9.12 10.37 -3.52
N PHE A 46 8.12 11.21 -3.28
CA PHE A 46 6.71 10.95 -3.64
C PHE A 46 6.31 11.90 -4.76
N ARG A 47 5.90 11.33 -5.89
CA ARG A 47 5.43 12.15 -7.00
C ARG A 47 4.13 12.86 -6.61
N PRO A 48 4.02 14.19 -6.88
CA PRO A 48 2.79 14.93 -6.55
C PRO A 48 1.53 14.37 -7.20
N ASP A 49 1.62 13.88 -8.43
CA ASP A 49 0.47 13.29 -9.11
C ASP A 49 0.03 11.99 -8.45
N PHE A 50 0.96 11.18 -7.91
CA PHE A 50 0.62 9.97 -7.17
C PHE A 50 -0.04 10.32 -5.84
N ILE A 51 0.49 11.31 -5.12
CA ILE A 51 -0.10 11.78 -3.86
C ILE A 51 -1.53 12.25 -4.09
N GLU A 52 -1.78 12.94 -5.20
CA GLU A 52 -3.10 13.43 -5.55
C GLU A 52 -4.11 12.28 -5.75
N ILE A 53 -3.64 11.14 -6.25
CA ILE A 53 -4.49 9.97 -6.49
C ILE A 53 -4.80 9.21 -5.20
N HIS A 54 -3.79 8.89 -4.38
CA HIS A 54 -3.99 8.03 -3.19
C HIS A 54 -3.92 8.78 -1.86
N GLY A 55 -3.46 10.04 -1.85
CA GLY A 55 -3.42 10.85 -0.64
C GLY A 55 -2.33 10.47 0.36
N ILE A 56 -1.37 9.65 -0.02
CA ILE A 56 -0.29 9.20 0.87
C ILE A 56 0.98 9.96 0.55
N ASP A 57 1.56 10.63 1.55
CA ASP A 57 2.80 11.39 1.41
C ASP A 57 3.90 10.83 2.32
N SER A 58 5.10 11.43 2.24
CA SER A 58 6.26 10.94 2.98
C SER A 58 6.09 11.07 4.49
N GLU A 59 5.34 12.05 4.97
CA GLU A 59 5.11 12.22 6.41
C GLU A 59 4.24 11.10 6.98
N MET A 60 3.24 10.67 6.22
CA MET A 60 2.32 9.62 6.65
C MET A 60 3.02 8.29 6.85
N VAL A 61 4.07 8.01 6.08
CA VAL A 61 4.78 6.73 6.15
C VAL A 61 6.07 6.80 6.97
N ALA A 62 6.39 7.95 7.54
CA ALA A 62 7.66 8.13 8.27
C ALA A 62 7.86 7.12 9.39
N ASP A 63 6.78 6.75 10.09
CA ASP A 63 6.81 5.80 11.19
C ASP A 63 6.26 4.42 10.81
N ALA A 64 5.96 4.20 9.54
CA ALA A 64 5.44 2.93 9.07
C ALA A 64 6.57 1.89 8.95
N PRO A 65 6.25 0.59 9.06
CA PRO A 65 7.26 -0.45 8.84
C PRO A 65 7.75 -0.45 7.40
N SER A 66 9.00 -0.82 7.18
CA SER A 66 9.51 -0.99 5.83
C SER A 66 9.07 -2.36 5.29
N PHE A 67 9.13 -2.51 3.98
CA PHE A 67 8.69 -3.74 3.33
C PHE A 67 9.57 -4.94 3.68
N ILE A 68 10.83 -4.69 4.03
CA ILE A 68 11.82 -5.74 4.29
C ILE A 68 11.91 -6.11 5.77
N ASP A 69 11.29 -5.35 6.63
CA ASP A 69 11.34 -5.60 8.09
C ASP A 69 10.35 -6.68 8.52
#